data_178e221630497b24644e4f0d2dbdd51f
#
_entry.id   178e221630497b24644e4f0d2dbdd51f
#
_cell.length_a   1.000
_cell.length_b   1.000
_cell.length_c   1.000
_cell.angle_alpha   90.00
_cell.angle_beta   90.00
_cell.angle_gamma   90.00
#
_symmetry.space_group_name_H-M   'P 1'
#
loop_
_entity.id
_entity.type
_entity.pdbx_description
1 polymer ?
#
loop_
_entity_poly.entity_id
_entity_poly.type
_entity_poly.pdbx_seq_one_letter_code
_entity_poly.pdbx_strand_id
1 'polypeptide(L)' 'MIKKSEKLVITFYTTTSAMAMEKICKECGADGRIIPVPGSISADCGLAWCAKNESEDALLALMVQHNITPQGIYHCLV' A
#
# COMPACT_ATOMS: atom_id res chain seq x y z
N MET A 1 4.04 5.87 -23.55
CA MET A 1 5.17 5.39 -22.74
C MET A 1 4.86 5.59 -21.27
N ILE A 2 5.00 4.53 -20.48
CA ILE A 2 4.75 4.60 -19.04
C ILE A 2 5.98 5.15 -18.35
N LYS A 3 5.77 6.23 -17.61
CA LYS A 3 6.85 6.89 -16.89
C LYS A 3 6.81 6.46 -15.42
N LYS A 4 7.88 5.85 -14.95
CA LYS A 4 7.99 5.49 -13.54
C LYS A 4 8.12 6.75 -12.71
N SER A 5 7.41 6.79 -11.60
CA SER A 5 7.51 7.90 -10.65
C SER A 5 7.59 7.35 -9.24
N GLU A 6 8.12 8.16 -8.34
CA GLU A 6 8.16 7.77 -6.94
C GLU A 6 6.75 7.68 -6.38
N LYS A 7 6.46 6.55 -5.75
CA LYS A 7 5.15 6.27 -5.17
C LYS A 7 5.31 5.74 -3.76
N LEU A 8 4.27 5.91 -2.97
CA LEU A 8 4.17 5.27 -1.68
C LEU A 8 3.85 3.80 -1.88
N VAL A 9 4.62 2.93 -1.24
CA VAL A 9 4.39 1.49 -1.28
C VAL A 9 4.30 0.98 0.15
N ILE A 10 3.18 0.39 0.51
CA ILE A 10 2.94 -0.16 1.86
C ILE A 10 2.88 -1.67 1.73
N THR A 11 3.75 -2.37 2.48
CA THR A 11 3.76 -3.83 2.49
C THR A 11 3.01 -4.34 3.72
N PHE A 12 2.59 -5.60 3.66
CA PHE A 12 1.76 -6.22 4.70
C PHE A 12 2.35 -7.52 5.17
N TYR A 13 2.02 -7.93 6.39
CA TYR A 13 2.47 -9.20 6.93
C TYR A 13 1.73 -10.38 6.32
N THR A 14 0.47 -10.18 5.93
CA THR A 14 -0.37 -11.25 5.40
C THR A 14 -1.18 -10.78 4.19
N THR A 15 -1.55 -11.72 3.34
CA THR A 15 -2.45 -11.45 2.22
C THR A 15 -3.81 -10.94 2.69
N THR A 16 -4.28 -11.44 3.84
CA THR A 16 -5.55 -11.00 4.44
C THR A 16 -5.52 -9.50 4.73
N SER A 17 -4.40 -9.00 5.28
CA SER A 17 -4.25 -7.57 5.54
C SER A 17 -4.25 -6.75 4.26
N ALA A 18 -3.58 -7.23 3.22
CA ALA A 18 -3.55 -6.56 1.93
C ALA A 18 -4.95 -6.48 1.32
N MET A 19 -5.72 -7.55 1.38
CA MET A 19 -7.09 -7.58 0.88
C MET A 19 -8.02 -6.68 1.68
N ALA A 20 -7.83 -6.63 3.00
CA ALA A 20 -8.60 -5.73 3.87
C ALA A 20 -8.34 -4.27 3.49
N MET A 21 -7.07 -3.92 3.23
CA MET A 21 -6.70 -2.57 2.79
C MET A 21 -7.40 -2.21 1.49
N GLU A 22 -7.41 -3.12 0.51
CA GLU A 22 -8.08 -2.89 -0.76
C GLU A 22 -9.57 -2.63 -0.56
N LYS A 23 -10.24 -3.46 0.23
CA LYS A 23 -11.67 -3.31 0.49
C LYS A 23 -11.99 -1.97 1.13
N ILE A 24 -11.24 -1.61 2.17
CA ILE A 24 -11.47 -0.36 2.91
C ILE A 24 -11.24 0.85 2.00
N CYS A 25 -10.16 0.82 1.21
CA CYS A 25 -9.85 1.94 0.32
C CYS A 25 -10.91 2.09 -0.77
N LYS A 26 -11.46 1.00 -1.28
CA LYS A 26 -12.55 1.07 -2.26
C LYS A 26 -13.80 1.68 -1.64
N GLU A 27 -14.13 1.30 -0.42
CA GLU A 27 -15.32 1.81 0.28
C GLU A 27 -15.20 3.29 0.62
N CYS A 28 -13.99 3.73 0.98
CA CYS A 28 -13.74 5.12 1.37
C CYS A 28 -13.32 6.02 0.21
N GLY A 29 -13.09 5.45 -0.97
CA GLY A 29 -12.59 6.21 -2.11
C GLY A 29 -11.14 6.66 -1.94
N ALA A 30 -10.34 5.94 -1.15
CA ALA A 30 -8.95 6.28 -0.92
C ALA A 30 -8.08 5.97 -2.15
N ASP A 31 -7.00 6.72 -2.29
CA ASP A 31 -6.09 6.58 -3.43
C ASP A 31 -5.29 5.28 -3.35
N GLY A 32 -5.01 4.69 -4.52
CA GLY A 32 -4.08 3.58 -4.63
C GLY A 32 -4.69 2.30 -5.17
N ARG A 33 -3.84 1.28 -5.21
CA ARG A 33 -4.21 -0.05 -5.73
C ARG A 33 -3.25 -1.11 -5.20
N ILE A 34 -3.67 -2.37 -5.26
CA ILE A 34 -2.82 -3.51 -4.95
C ILE A 34 -1.86 -3.73 -6.13
N ILE A 35 -0.59 -3.95 -5.79
CA ILE A 35 0.44 -4.34 -6.76
C ILE A 35 1.27 -5.48 -6.18
N PRO A 36 1.99 -6.23 -7.02
CA PRO A 36 3.01 -7.15 -6.51
C PRO A 36 4.12 -6.35 -5.83
N VAL A 37 4.70 -6.90 -4.77
CA VAL A 37 5.80 -6.22 -4.08
C VAL A 37 6.96 -6.03 -5.06
N PRO A 38 7.49 -4.79 -5.19
CA PRO A 38 8.65 -4.56 -6.05
C PRO A 38 9.85 -5.41 -5.65
N GLY A 39 10.66 -5.81 -6.63
CA GLY A 39 11.80 -6.69 -6.39
C GLY A 39 12.85 -6.14 -5.43
N SER A 40 12.91 -4.82 -5.27
CA SER A 40 13.83 -4.18 -4.32
C SER A 40 13.34 -4.22 -2.88
N ILE A 41 12.10 -4.66 -2.66
CA ILE A 41 11.48 -4.71 -1.34
C ILE A 41 11.20 -6.17 -0.97
N SER A 42 11.50 -6.53 0.26
CA SER A 42 11.18 -7.86 0.80
C SER A 42 9.91 -7.76 1.64
N ALA A 43 8.95 -8.65 1.39
CA ALA A 43 7.71 -8.68 2.16
C ALA A 43 7.14 -10.10 2.19
N ASP A 44 6.48 -10.45 3.29
CA ASP A 44 6.02 -11.82 3.52
C ASP A 44 4.85 -12.21 2.64
N CYS A 45 3.93 -11.29 2.35
CA CYS A 45 2.71 -11.65 1.62
C CYS A 45 2.82 -11.51 0.09
N GLY A 46 3.87 -10.87 -0.41
CA GLY A 46 4.06 -10.67 -1.85
C GLY A 46 3.17 -9.59 -2.48
N LEU A 47 2.27 -8.98 -1.72
CA LEU A 47 1.38 -7.92 -2.18
C LEU A 47 1.66 -6.63 -1.45
N ALA A 48 1.43 -5.51 -2.14
CA ALA A 48 1.64 -4.19 -1.56
C ALA A 48 0.55 -3.23 -2.04
N TRP A 49 0.37 -2.14 -1.31
CA TRP A 49 -0.52 -1.05 -1.69
C TRP A 49 0.32 0.07 -2.27
N CYS A 50 0.00 0.48 -3.48
CA CYS A 50 0.72 1.55 -4.16
C CYS A 50 -0.19 2.77 -4.30
N ALA A 51 0.29 3.93 -3.87
CA ALA A 51 -0.48 5.17 -3.89
C ALA A 51 0.44 6.36 -4.12
N LYS A 52 -0.15 7.53 -4.27
CA LYS A 52 0.61 8.77 -4.34
C LYS A 52 1.24 9.08 -3.00
N ASN A 53 2.44 9.66 -3.01
CA ASN A 53 3.14 10.02 -1.77
C ASN A 53 2.31 10.93 -0.87
N GLU A 54 1.57 11.87 -1.45
CA GLU A 54 0.74 12.80 -0.68
C GLU A 54 -0.43 12.13 0.03
N SER A 55 -0.77 10.89 -0.33
CA SER A 55 -1.83 10.13 0.34
C SER A 55 -1.34 9.38 1.59
N GLU A 56 -0.07 9.46 1.91
CA GLU A 56 0.53 8.68 3.01
C GLU A 56 -0.18 8.89 4.34
N ASP A 57 -0.33 10.15 4.76
CA ASP A 57 -0.93 10.45 6.06
C ASP A 57 -2.37 9.95 6.14
N ALA A 58 -3.15 10.16 5.08
CA ALA A 58 -4.54 9.72 5.04
C ALA A 58 -4.65 8.19 5.09
N LEU A 59 -3.78 7.51 4.35
CA LEU A 59 -3.79 6.04 4.32
C LEU A 59 -3.35 5.44 5.64
N LEU A 60 -2.33 6.02 6.29
CA LEU A 60 -1.88 5.53 7.59
C LEU A 60 -2.96 5.73 8.66
N ALA A 61 -3.66 6.86 8.63
CA ALA A 61 -4.78 7.10 9.55
C ALA A 61 -5.89 6.08 9.33
N LEU A 62 -6.19 5.77 8.08
CA LEU A 62 -7.20 4.78 7.72
C LEU A 62 -6.82 3.39 8.25
N MET A 63 -5.55 3.02 8.10
CA MET A 63 -5.05 1.72 8.59
C MET A 63 -5.17 1.62 10.10
N VAL A 64 -4.83 2.69 10.82
CA VAL A 64 -4.97 2.72 12.28
C VAL A 64 -6.43 2.53 12.68
N GLN A 65 -7.36 3.23 12.01
CA GLN A 65 -8.79 3.09 12.29
C GLN A 65 -9.30 1.66 12.12
N HIS A 66 -8.74 0.91 11.17
CA HIS A 66 -9.19 -0.42 10.85
C HIS A 66 -8.27 -1.53 11.36
N ASN A 67 -7.34 -1.17 12.25
CA ASN A 67 -6.41 -2.12 12.88
C ASN A 67 -5.57 -2.90 11.87
N ILE A 68 -5.16 -2.24 10.79
CA ILE A 68 -4.25 -2.82 9.81
C ILE A 68 -2.84 -2.32 10.12
N THR A 69 -1.92 -3.24 10.41
CA THR A 69 -0.53 -2.90 10.70
C THR A 69 0.33 -3.15 9.47
N PRO A 70 0.97 -2.13 8.89
CA PRO A 70 1.85 -2.35 7.75
C PRO A 70 3.14 -3.04 8.19
N GLN A 71 3.70 -3.89 7.33
CA GLN A 71 5.01 -4.48 7.54
C GLN A 71 6.10 -3.44 7.30
N GLY A 72 5.95 -2.67 6.23
CA GLY A 72 6.89 -1.61 5.90
C GLY A 72 6.25 -0.55 5.04
N ILE A 73 6.83 0.64 5.07
CA ILE A 73 6.37 1.78 4.29
C ILE A 73 7.57 2.31 3.52
N TYR A 74 7.43 2.36 2.20
CA TYR A 74 8.52 2.69 1.30
C TYR A 74 8.10 3.75 0.30
N HIS A 75 9.07 4.48 -0.22
CA HIS A 75 8.88 5.40 -1.33
C HIS A 75 9.81 4.92 -2.44
N CYS A 76 9.26 4.40 -3.52
CA CYS A 76 10.08 3.84 -4.59
C CYS A 76 9.48 4.08 -5.97
N LEU A 77 10.32 3.91 -6.97
CA LEU A 77 9.91 4.07 -8.37
C LEU A 77 9.17 2.82 -8.84
N VAL A 78 7.94 2.99 -9.22
CA VAL A 78 7.09 1.90 -9.71
C VAL A 78 6.22 2.36 -10.88
#